data_7352ccc5537723be6509678398c54d76
#
_entry.id   7352ccc5537723be6509678398c54d76
#
_cell.length_a   1.000
_cell.length_b   1.000
_cell.length_c   1.000
_cell.angle_alpha   90.00
_cell.angle_beta   90.00
_cell.angle_gamma   90.00
#
_symmetry.space_group_name_H-M   'P 1'
#
loop_
_entity.id
_entity.type
_entity.pdbx_description
1 polymer ?
#
loop_
_entity_poly.entity_id
_entity_poly.type
_entity_poly.pdbx_seq_one_letter_code
_entity_poly.pdbx_strand_id
1 'polypeptide(L)' 'MGANLKKLRLEHKLSQEKLCAELQCRGCDIGRTTYEKYETGELNIRISVLVELRKIYQCEYDAFFEGLDTFSVIHDS' A
#
# COMPACT_ATOMS: atom_id res chain seq x y z
N MET A 1 6.19 -4.68 -3.88
CA MET A 1 5.19 -4.01 -3.03
C MET A 1 4.22 -3.16 -3.86
N GLY A 2 4.72 -2.35 -4.76
CA GLY A 2 3.85 -1.46 -5.52
C GLY A 2 2.75 -2.17 -6.29
N ALA A 3 3.08 -3.27 -6.95
CA ALA A 3 2.08 -4.02 -7.71
C ALA A 3 1.00 -4.57 -6.78
N ASN A 4 1.38 -4.96 -5.57
CA ASN A 4 0.41 -5.47 -4.61
C ASN A 4 -0.49 -4.35 -4.09
N LEU A 5 0.05 -3.14 -3.95
CA LEU A 5 -0.77 -2.01 -3.55
C LEU A 5 -1.85 -1.74 -4.59
N LYS A 6 -1.48 -1.77 -5.86
CA LYS A 6 -2.44 -1.54 -6.93
C LYS A 6 -3.46 -2.65 -6.99
N LYS A 7 -3.01 -3.90 -6.83
CA LYS A 7 -3.91 -5.04 -6.88
C LYS A 7 -4.96 -4.95 -5.78
N LEU A 8 -4.54 -4.67 -4.55
CA LEU A 8 -5.46 -4.57 -3.43
C LEU A 8 -6.44 -3.43 -3.64
N ARG A 9 -5.96 -2.30 -4.15
CA ARG A 9 -6.82 -1.16 -4.41
C ARG A 9 -7.91 -1.53 -5.41
N LEU A 10 -7.53 -2.19 -6.49
CA LEU A 10 -8.48 -2.56 -7.52
C LEU A 10 -9.47 -3.61 -7.03
N GLU A 11 -8.99 -4.53 -6.20
CA GLU A 11 -9.87 -5.55 -5.62
C GLU A 11 -10.94 -4.90 -4.74
N HIS A 12 -10.62 -3.76 -4.14
CA HIS A 12 -11.58 -3.04 -3.31
C HIS A 12 -12.31 -1.96 -4.11
N LYS A 13 -12.12 -1.97 -5.43
CA LYS A 13 -12.83 -1.08 -6.34
C LYS A 13 -12.64 0.39 -6.01
N LEU A 14 -11.42 0.76 -5.62
CA LEU A 14 -11.11 2.13 -5.29
C LEU A 14 -10.24 2.75 -6.36
N SER A 15 -10.53 4.00 -6.72
CA SER A 15 -9.61 4.76 -7.54
C SER A 15 -8.50 5.30 -6.65
N GLN A 16 -7.41 5.74 -7.24
CA GLN A 16 -6.35 6.36 -6.46
C GLN A 16 -6.88 7.59 -5.73
N GLU A 17 -7.75 8.34 -6.40
CA GLU A 17 -8.29 9.54 -5.82
C GLU A 17 -9.14 9.24 -4.58
N LYS A 18 -9.99 8.23 -4.68
CA LYS A 18 -10.83 7.86 -3.54
C LYS A 18 -10.01 7.31 -2.39
N LEU A 19 -9.00 6.52 -2.70
CA LEU A 19 -8.15 5.97 -1.66
C LEU A 19 -7.39 7.08 -0.95
N CYS A 20 -6.87 8.06 -1.70
CA CYS A 20 -6.15 9.15 -1.08
C CYS A 20 -7.07 9.99 -0.21
N ALA A 21 -8.32 10.18 -0.63
CA ALA A 21 -9.29 10.91 0.19
C ALA A 21 -9.52 10.17 1.50
N GLU A 22 -9.61 8.84 1.44
CA GLU A 22 -9.81 8.05 2.64
C GLU A 22 -8.60 8.15 3.56
N LEU A 23 -7.41 8.11 2.99
CA LEU A 23 -6.19 8.21 3.79
C LEU A 23 -6.11 9.57 4.47
N GLN A 24 -6.48 10.63 3.77
CA GLN A 24 -6.47 11.96 4.34
C GLN A 24 -7.47 12.06 5.49
N CYS A 25 -8.62 11.44 5.35
CA CYS A 25 -9.60 11.41 6.43
C CYS A 25 -9.07 10.68 7.66
N ARG A 26 -8.14 9.77 7.46
CA ARG A 26 -7.56 9.00 8.56
C ARG A 26 -6.28 9.64 9.09
N GLY A 27 -5.97 10.83 8.62
CA GLY A 27 -4.79 11.56 9.12
C GLY A 27 -3.52 11.34 8.33
N CYS A 28 -3.58 10.58 7.24
CA CYS A 28 -2.41 10.42 6.38
C CYS A 28 -2.48 11.48 5.29
N ASP A 29 -1.73 12.55 5.48
CA ASP A 29 -1.80 13.69 4.59
C ASP A 29 -0.85 13.47 3.42
N ILE A 30 -1.27 12.67 2.45
CA ILE A 30 -0.49 12.47 1.26
C ILE A 30 -1.36 12.78 0.05
N GLY A 31 -0.73 13.28 -0.98
CA GLY A 31 -1.44 13.57 -2.21
C GLY A 31 -1.43 12.38 -3.14
N ARG A 32 -2.21 12.49 -4.20
CA ARG A 32 -2.32 11.41 -5.18
C ARG A 32 -1.00 11.14 -5.87
N THR A 33 -0.22 12.18 -6.16
CA THR A 33 1.07 12.02 -6.82
C THR A 33 2.01 11.17 -5.97
N THR A 34 2.04 11.42 -4.67
CA THR A 34 2.89 10.66 -3.78
C THR A 34 2.41 9.21 -3.71
N TYR A 35 1.10 9.01 -3.60
CA TYR A 35 0.58 7.65 -3.54
C TYR A 35 0.88 6.89 -4.83
N GLU A 36 0.75 7.58 -5.97
CA GLU A 36 1.03 6.95 -7.25
C GLU A 36 2.47 6.43 -7.30
N LYS A 37 3.41 7.17 -6.72
CA LYS A 37 4.80 6.74 -6.69
C LYS A 37 5.00 5.52 -5.81
N TYR A 38 4.14 5.32 -4.84
CA TYR A 38 4.20 4.08 -4.06
C TYR A 38 3.81 2.89 -4.96
N GLU A 39 2.81 3.06 -5.81
CA GLU A 39 2.38 1.96 -6.69
C GLU A 39 3.41 1.68 -7.78
N THR A 40 4.13 2.69 -8.24
CA THR A 40 5.14 2.49 -9.28
C THR A 40 6.48 2.05 -8.71
N GLY A 41 6.64 2.13 -7.40
CA GLY A 41 7.90 1.75 -6.78
C GLY A 41 8.93 2.86 -6.75
N GLU A 42 8.57 4.07 -7.18
CA GLU A 42 9.50 5.17 -7.15
C GLU A 42 9.80 5.64 -5.75
N LEU A 43 8.86 5.45 -4.82
CA LEU A 43 9.06 5.81 -3.43
C LEU A 43 8.69 4.62 -2.57
N ASN A 44 9.40 4.49 -1.46
CA ASN A 44 9.04 3.47 -0.46
C ASN A 44 7.86 3.99 0.35
N ILE A 45 6.93 3.13 0.64
CA ILE A 45 5.74 3.53 1.36
C ILE A 45 6.07 3.80 2.82
N ARG A 46 5.48 4.84 3.38
CA ARG A 46 5.65 5.14 4.78
C ARG A 46 4.90 4.14 5.62
N ILE A 47 5.45 3.80 6.77
CA ILE A 47 4.80 2.87 7.69
C ILE A 47 3.42 3.38 8.09
N SER A 48 3.27 4.67 8.35
CA SER A 48 1.98 5.19 8.77
C SER A 48 0.90 4.97 7.69
N VAL A 49 1.29 5.09 6.42
CA VAL A 49 0.35 4.85 5.34
C VAL A 49 0.03 3.38 5.22
N LEU A 50 1.04 2.52 5.37
CA LEU A 50 0.84 1.09 5.28
C LEU A 50 -0.11 0.59 6.36
N VAL A 51 0.02 1.12 7.57
CA VAL A 51 -0.85 0.75 8.68
C VAL A 51 -2.30 1.11 8.35
N GLU A 52 -2.52 2.30 7.79
CA GLU A 52 -3.88 2.69 7.45
C GLU A 52 -4.44 1.89 6.28
N LEU A 53 -3.60 1.55 5.31
CA LEU A 53 -4.06 0.72 4.21
C LEU A 53 -4.49 -0.65 4.70
N ARG A 54 -3.74 -1.19 5.66
CA ARG A 54 -4.11 -2.49 6.23
C ARG A 54 -5.49 -2.40 6.87
N LYS A 55 -5.79 -1.31 7.54
CA LYS A 55 -7.09 -1.13 8.15
C LYS A 55 -8.19 -0.96 7.10
N ILE A 56 -7.91 -0.19 6.06
CA ILE A 56 -8.88 0.05 5.00
C ILE A 56 -9.22 -1.26 4.29
N TYR A 57 -8.21 -2.04 3.97
CA TYR A 57 -8.42 -3.28 3.22
C TYR A 57 -8.75 -4.47 4.11
N GLN A 58 -8.65 -4.30 5.43
CA GLN A 58 -8.94 -5.35 6.39
C GLN A 58 -8.16 -6.63 6.05
N CYS A 59 -6.88 -6.45 5.77
CA CYS A 59 -6.03 -7.57 5.40
C CYS A 59 -4.85 -7.66 6.34
N GLU A 60 -4.05 -8.70 6.19
CA GLU A 60 -2.83 -8.83 6.96
C GLU A 60 -1.69 -8.19 6.18
N TYR A 61 -0.60 -7.86 6.86
CA TYR A 61 0.53 -7.25 6.17
C TYR A 61 1.08 -8.16 5.09
N ASP A 62 0.93 -9.46 5.22
CA ASP A 62 1.42 -10.39 4.22
C ASP A 62 0.86 -10.09 2.83
N ALA A 63 -0.35 -9.56 2.76
CA ALA A 63 -0.97 -9.26 1.47
C ALA A 63 -0.18 -8.23 0.69
N PHE A 64 0.56 -7.35 1.37
CA PHE A 64 1.34 -6.33 0.69
C PHE A 64 2.64 -6.90 0.13
N PHE A 65 3.08 -8.03 0.65
CA PHE A 65 4.34 -8.62 0.25
C PHE A 65 4.16 -9.92 -0.54
N GLU A 66 2.94 -10.24 -0.88
CA GLU A 66 2.63 -11.48 -1.57
C GLU A 66 3.38 -11.53 -2.90
N GLY A 67 3.97 -12.63 -3.20
CA GLY A 67 4.69 -12.81 -4.46
C GLY A 67 6.08 -12.24 -4.50
N LEU A 68 6.53 -11.57 -3.43
CA LEU A 68 7.88 -11.08 -3.40
C LEU A 68 8.82 -12.19 -2.99
N ASP A 69 9.97 -12.24 -3.68
CA ASP A 69 10.90 -13.22 -3.42
C ASP A 69 11.75 -12.96 -2.31
N THR A 70 11.65 -11.83 -1.78
CA THR A 70 12.58 -11.44 -0.79
C THR A 70 12.45 -12.17 0.44
N PHE A 71 11.40 -12.89 0.55
CA PHE A 71 11.27 -13.55 1.72
C PHE A 71 12.32 -14.50 1.84
N SER A 72 12.86 -14.81 0.79
CA SER A 72 13.91 -15.72 0.86
C SER A 72 15.02 -15.11 1.61
N VAL A 73 15.01 -13.87 1.77
CA VAL A 73 16.03 -13.25 2.38
C VAL A 73 15.81 -13.31 3.76
N ILE A 74 14.65 -13.29 4.09
CA ILE A 74 14.40 -13.17 5.31
C ILE A 74 14.76 -14.24 6.11
N HIS A 75 14.62 -15.23 5.67
CA HIS A 75 14.81 -16.19 6.50
C HIS A 75 16.03 -16.31 6.88
N ASP A 76 16.71 -15.82 6.31
CA ASP A 76 17.87 -15.98 6.63
C ASP A 76 18.13 -15.32 7.64
N SER A 77 17.52 -14.81 7.83
CA SER A 77 17.80 -14.17 8.81
C SER A 77 17.61 -14.58 9.87
#